data_bf31df61bd9d1414c9100f7beaa6289f
#
_entry.id   bf31df61bd9d1414c9100f7beaa6289f
#
_cell.length_a   1.000
_cell.length_b   1.000
_cell.length_c   1.000
_cell.angle_alpha   90.00
_cell.angle_beta   90.00
_cell.angle_gamma   90.00
#
_symmetry.space_group_name_H-M   'P 1'
#
loop_
_entity.id
_entity.type
_entity.pdbx_description
1 polymer ?
#
loop_
_entity_poly.entity_id
_entity_poly.type
_entity_poly.pdbx_seq_one_letter_code
_entity_poly.pdbx_strand_id
1 'polypeptide(L)'
;LIRRHCIALGLLAALAGFFPALAAQPGSRSPTVLVVGDSLSAEYGLKRGTGWVALMERRMAQEKIAAQVINASISGDTTSGGRSRLVALLKQHKPNLVIIELGANDALRGLPLPMTQDNLQAMTLAAQESGAKVLLIGMQMPPNYGQDYGARFAALYATVAKVNKAALVPFLLKDVADGPDSARLFQNDRIHPNEAAHPLILNNVWPAVKKLIA
;
A
#
# COMPACT_ATOMS: atom_id res chain seq x y z
N LEU A 1 88.73 -5.91 43.51
CA LEU A 1 88.22 -6.08 42.14
C LEU A 1 86.72 -6.12 42.18
N ILE A 2 86.07 -4.99 41.80
CA ILE A 2 84.64 -4.83 41.88
C ILE A 2 84.10 -4.78 40.41
N ARG A 3 83.32 -5.78 40.01
CA ARG A 3 82.63 -5.77 38.68
C ARG A 3 81.24 -5.10 38.88
N ARG A 4 81.07 -4.00 38.13
CA ARG A 4 79.76 -3.31 37.98
C ARG A 4 78.95 -4.02 36.91
N HIS A 5 77.73 -4.45 37.28
CA HIS A 5 76.72 -4.91 36.29
C HIS A 5 75.74 -3.77 36.02
N CYS A 6 75.70 -3.30 34.81
CA CYS A 6 74.66 -2.38 34.32
C CYS A 6 73.44 -3.19 33.91
N ILE A 7 72.32 -2.95 34.59
CA ILE A 7 71.01 -3.47 34.22
C ILE A 7 70.38 -2.43 33.28
N ALA A 8 70.16 -2.82 32.01
CA ALA A 8 69.39 -2.01 31.06
C ALA A 8 67.90 -2.33 31.23
N LEU A 9 67.09 -1.33 31.69
CA LEU A 9 65.64 -1.39 31.67
C LEU A 9 65.16 -1.09 30.27
N GLY A 10 64.57 -2.10 29.60
CA GLY A 10 63.83 -1.92 28.33
C GLY A 10 62.41 -1.42 28.60
N LEU A 11 62.09 -0.23 28.13
CA LEU A 11 60.74 0.30 28.11
C LEU A 11 59.96 -0.35 26.96
N LEU A 12 59.01 -1.25 27.25
CA LEU A 12 58.00 -1.69 26.27
C LEU A 12 56.88 -0.62 26.17
N ALA A 13 56.87 0.14 25.11
CA ALA A 13 55.74 1.03 24.78
C ALA A 13 54.62 0.19 24.16
N ALA A 14 53.51 -0.02 24.91
CA ALA A 14 52.30 -0.62 24.40
C ALA A 14 51.54 0.40 23.50
N LEU A 15 51.61 0.20 22.18
CA LEU A 15 50.74 0.90 21.25
C LEU A 15 49.31 0.35 21.36
N ALA A 16 48.48 1.01 22.17
CA ALA A 16 47.03 0.76 22.16
C ALA A 16 46.43 1.32 20.84
N GLY A 17 46.20 0.40 19.90
CA GLY A 17 45.52 0.74 18.63
C GLY A 17 44.08 1.18 18.93
N PHE A 18 43.80 2.45 18.70
CA PHE A 18 42.45 2.98 18.68
C PHE A 18 41.75 2.46 17.43
N PHE A 19 40.98 1.36 17.50
CA PHE A 19 40.02 0.99 16.47
C PHE A 19 38.80 1.86 16.68
N PRO A 20 38.45 2.74 15.73
CA PRO A 20 37.16 3.42 15.80
C PRO A 20 36.06 2.35 15.67
N ALA A 21 35.27 2.18 16.72
CA ALA A 21 34.06 1.37 16.65
C ALA A 21 33.19 1.96 15.53
N LEU A 22 33.05 1.19 14.45
CA LEU A 22 32.13 1.51 13.36
C LEU A 22 30.74 1.46 14.01
N ALA A 23 30.20 2.63 14.38
CA ALA A 23 28.83 2.73 14.86
C ALA A 23 27.93 2.18 13.75
N ALA A 24 27.32 1.02 13.99
CA ALA A 24 26.31 0.47 13.11
C ALA A 24 25.24 1.55 12.91
N GLN A 25 25.13 2.08 11.70
CA GLN A 25 24.05 2.99 11.35
C GLN A 25 22.74 2.28 11.67
N PRO A 26 21.79 2.93 12.37
CA PRO A 26 20.50 2.32 12.61
C PRO A 26 19.91 1.98 11.25
N GLY A 27 19.82 0.67 10.96
CA GLY A 27 19.35 0.16 9.68
C GLY A 27 18.03 0.84 9.34
N SER A 28 17.97 1.55 8.22
CA SER A 28 16.74 2.18 7.75
C SER A 28 15.67 1.09 7.66
N ARG A 29 14.65 1.22 8.48
CA ARG A 29 13.53 0.27 8.48
C ARG A 29 12.93 0.23 7.08
N SER A 30 12.80 -0.94 6.50
CA SER A 30 12.16 -1.09 5.19
C SER A 30 10.80 -0.39 5.19
N PRO A 31 10.49 0.39 4.13
CA PRO A 31 9.19 1.07 4.04
C PRO A 31 8.04 0.08 4.16
N THR A 32 6.98 0.49 4.83
CA THR A 32 5.77 -0.31 5.01
C THR A 32 4.66 0.25 4.12
N VAL A 33 4.05 -0.62 3.33
CA VAL A 33 2.85 -0.35 2.51
C VAL A 33 1.66 -0.98 3.19
N LEU A 34 0.68 -0.17 3.59
CA LEU A 34 -0.58 -0.63 4.16
C LEU A 34 -1.68 -0.54 3.09
N VAL A 35 -2.35 -1.66 2.81
CA VAL A 35 -3.52 -1.71 1.92
C VAL A 35 -4.78 -1.82 2.77
N VAL A 36 -5.69 -0.88 2.59
CA VAL A 36 -7.01 -0.84 3.21
C VAL A 36 -8.05 -0.88 2.10
N GLY A 37 -8.58 -2.06 1.86
CA GLY A 37 -9.49 -2.33 0.76
C GLY A 37 -10.64 -3.25 1.16
N ASP A 38 -11.38 -3.65 0.15
CA ASP A 38 -12.50 -4.59 0.29
C ASP A 38 -12.20 -5.98 -0.32
N SER A 39 -13.23 -6.65 -0.86
CA SER A 39 -13.10 -7.99 -1.46
C SER A 39 -12.14 -8.05 -2.64
N LEU A 40 -11.98 -6.96 -3.39
CA LEU A 40 -11.09 -6.90 -4.55
C LEU A 40 -9.62 -6.96 -4.15
N SER A 41 -9.30 -6.53 -2.94
CA SER A 41 -7.95 -6.59 -2.35
C SER A 41 -7.77 -7.73 -1.34
N ALA A 42 -8.86 -8.30 -0.80
CA ALA A 42 -8.85 -9.36 0.23
C ALA A 42 -8.80 -10.79 -0.33
N GLU A 43 -8.57 -10.97 -1.63
CA GLU A 43 -8.53 -12.26 -2.31
C GLU A 43 -9.85 -13.06 -2.22
N TYR A 44 -11.01 -12.38 -2.23
CA TYR A 44 -12.31 -13.05 -2.18
C TYR A 44 -12.47 -14.04 -3.35
N GLY A 45 -12.80 -15.29 -3.01
CA GLY A 45 -12.99 -16.35 -4.01
C GLY A 45 -11.71 -16.83 -4.72
N LEU A 46 -10.54 -16.37 -4.33
CA LEU A 46 -9.26 -16.72 -4.94
C LEU A 46 -8.45 -17.70 -4.06
N LYS A 47 -7.55 -18.41 -4.70
CA LYS A 47 -6.48 -19.07 -3.97
C LYS A 47 -5.59 -18.01 -3.28
N ARG A 48 -5.27 -18.25 -2.01
CA ARG A 48 -4.41 -17.34 -1.25
C ARG A 48 -3.07 -17.10 -1.97
N GLY A 49 -2.67 -15.85 -2.04
CA GLY A 49 -1.42 -15.43 -2.67
C GLY A 49 -1.55 -15.18 -4.17
N THR A 50 -2.76 -15.24 -4.77
CA THR A 50 -2.96 -14.97 -6.21
C THR A 50 -3.58 -13.59 -6.50
N GLY A 51 -4.03 -12.88 -5.46
CA GLY A 51 -4.56 -11.53 -5.58
C GLY A 51 -3.50 -10.48 -5.89
N TRP A 52 -3.92 -9.33 -6.43
CA TRP A 52 -3.04 -8.27 -6.88
C TRP A 52 -2.11 -7.72 -5.79
N VAL A 53 -2.53 -7.72 -4.52
CA VAL A 53 -1.70 -7.27 -3.38
C VAL A 53 -0.54 -8.24 -3.16
N ALA A 54 -0.80 -9.55 -3.18
CA ALA A 54 0.25 -10.56 -3.06
C ALA A 54 1.17 -10.57 -4.30
N LEU A 55 0.61 -10.31 -5.50
CA LEU A 55 1.42 -10.13 -6.71
C LEU A 55 2.32 -8.89 -6.62
N MET A 56 1.82 -7.80 -6.03
CA MET A 56 2.60 -6.57 -5.78
C MET A 56 3.79 -6.85 -4.87
N GLU A 57 3.59 -7.57 -3.78
CA GLU A 57 4.66 -7.96 -2.86
C GLU A 57 5.75 -8.78 -3.57
N ARG A 58 5.33 -9.78 -4.37
CA ARG A 58 6.28 -10.56 -5.19
C ARG A 58 7.04 -9.71 -6.19
N ARG A 59 6.36 -8.76 -6.84
CA ARG A 59 7.00 -7.85 -7.80
C ARG A 59 8.00 -6.93 -7.13
N MET A 60 7.71 -6.42 -5.94
CA MET A 60 8.67 -5.67 -5.14
C MET A 60 9.94 -6.49 -4.87
N ALA A 61 9.78 -7.74 -4.45
CA ALA A 61 10.91 -8.64 -4.21
C ALA A 61 11.74 -8.88 -5.49
N GLN A 62 11.09 -9.13 -6.63
CA GLN A 62 11.73 -9.31 -7.93
C GLN A 62 12.52 -8.07 -8.38
N GLU A 63 11.96 -6.88 -8.15
CA GLU A 63 12.60 -5.60 -8.48
C GLU A 63 13.56 -5.12 -7.37
N LYS A 64 13.82 -5.94 -6.34
CA LYS A 64 14.72 -5.65 -5.19
C LYS A 64 14.31 -4.40 -4.42
N ILE A 65 13.02 -4.09 -4.40
CA ILE A 65 12.45 -3.02 -3.58
C ILE A 65 12.20 -3.59 -2.19
N ALA A 66 13.01 -3.16 -1.22
CA ALA A 66 12.87 -3.59 0.16
C ALA A 66 11.67 -2.88 0.81
N ALA A 67 10.50 -3.51 0.78
CA ALA A 67 9.28 -2.98 1.41
C ALA A 67 8.50 -4.12 2.06
N GLN A 68 7.83 -3.81 3.17
CA GLN A 68 6.86 -4.72 3.81
C GLN A 68 5.46 -4.36 3.33
N VAL A 69 4.67 -5.34 2.90
CA VAL A 69 3.27 -5.15 2.51
C VAL A 69 2.36 -5.71 3.61
N ILE A 70 1.47 -4.87 4.11
CA ILE A 70 0.41 -5.24 5.07
C ILE A 70 -0.93 -5.13 4.34
N ASN A 71 -1.55 -6.27 4.05
CA ASN A 71 -2.90 -6.28 3.50
C ASN A 71 -3.92 -6.36 4.65
N ALA A 72 -4.56 -5.23 4.93
CA ALA A 72 -5.62 -5.10 5.94
C ALA A 72 -7.01 -5.00 5.30
N SER A 73 -7.19 -5.52 4.08
CA SER A 73 -8.47 -5.49 3.37
C SER A 73 -9.46 -6.48 3.96
N ILE A 74 -10.74 -6.12 3.94
CA ILE A 74 -11.84 -6.93 4.48
C ILE A 74 -12.93 -7.02 3.43
N SER A 75 -13.31 -8.24 3.02
CA SER A 75 -14.38 -8.45 2.05
C SER A 75 -15.70 -7.82 2.51
N GLY A 76 -16.34 -7.07 1.61
CA GLY A 76 -17.59 -6.37 1.89
C GLY A 76 -17.43 -5.07 2.67
N ASP A 77 -16.20 -4.63 2.98
CA ASP A 77 -15.98 -3.40 3.72
C ASP A 77 -16.45 -2.16 2.94
N THR A 78 -16.92 -1.16 3.67
CA THR A 78 -17.34 0.15 3.16
C THR A 78 -16.32 1.21 3.52
N THR A 79 -16.47 2.41 2.97
CA THR A 79 -15.63 3.54 3.40
C THR A 79 -15.78 3.86 4.88
N SER A 80 -16.98 3.67 5.45
CA SER A 80 -17.23 3.83 6.89
C SER A 80 -16.47 2.79 7.72
N GLY A 81 -16.49 1.52 7.30
CA GLY A 81 -15.74 0.44 7.96
C GLY A 81 -14.24 0.69 7.91
N GLY A 82 -13.70 1.00 6.72
CA GLY A 82 -12.28 1.37 6.57
C GLY A 82 -11.86 2.54 7.46
N ARG A 83 -12.68 3.62 7.48
CA ARG A 83 -12.44 4.80 8.33
C ARG A 83 -12.38 4.44 9.82
N SER A 84 -13.28 3.59 10.29
CA SER A 84 -13.36 3.22 11.71
C SER A 84 -12.12 2.51 12.24
N ARG A 85 -11.43 1.73 11.39
CA ARG A 85 -10.27 0.91 11.75
C ARG A 85 -8.92 1.52 11.35
N LEU A 86 -8.90 2.53 10.48
CA LEU A 86 -7.67 3.07 9.90
C LEU A 86 -6.74 3.64 10.97
N VAL A 87 -7.23 4.40 11.94
CA VAL A 87 -6.39 5.04 12.98
C VAL A 87 -5.61 4.00 13.79
N ALA A 88 -6.24 2.87 14.13
CA ALA A 88 -5.58 1.78 14.84
C ALA A 88 -4.49 1.13 13.95
N LEU A 89 -4.77 0.91 12.67
CA LEU A 89 -3.81 0.36 11.71
C LEU A 89 -2.61 1.28 11.50
N LEU A 90 -2.82 2.61 11.38
CA LEU A 90 -1.75 3.60 11.25
C LEU A 90 -0.83 3.59 12.47
N LYS A 91 -1.41 3.56 13.67
CA LYS A 91 -0.65 3.50 14.93
C LYS A 91 0.16 2.21 15.04
N GLN A 92 -0.43 1.08 14.67
CA GLN A 92 0.19 -0.24 14.77
C GLN A 92 1.33 -0.42 13.76
N HIS A 93 1.11 -0.06 12.50
CA HIS A 93 2.01 -0.39 11.39
C HIS A 93 2.94 0.74 10.98
N LYS A 94 2.61 1.99 11.31
CA LYS A 94 3.38 3.21 10.95
C LYS A 94 3.80 3.19 9.48
N PRO A 95 2.84 3.08 8.53
CA PRO A 95 3.14 2.89 7.14
C PRO A 95 3.79 4.13 6.51
N ASN A 96 4.61 3.91 5.48
CA ASN A 96 5.14 4.96 4.62
C ASN A 96 4.19 5.27 3.45
N LEU A 97 3.40 4.27 3.05
CA LEU A 97 2.39 4.38 2.01
C LEU A 97 1.11 3.70 2.47
N VAL A 98 -0.02 4.40 2.37
CA VAL A 98 -1.36 3.84 2.54
C VAL A 98 -2.05 3.79 1.19
N ILE A 99 -2.52 2.62 0.80
CA ILE A 99 -3.35 2.41 -0.38
C ILE A 99 -4.78 2.22 0.11
N ILE A 100 -5.70 3.09 -0.35
CA ILE A 100 -7.12 3.03 -0.01
C ILE A 100 -7.90 2.59 -1.25
N GLU A 101 -8.46 1.38 -1.19
CA GLU A 101 -9.27 0.76 -2.24
C GLU A 101 -10.65 0.41 -1.64
N LEU A 102 -11.51 1.42 -1.51
CA LEU A 102 -12.83 1.32 -0.89
C LEU A 102 -13.82 2.24 -1.61
N GLY A 103 -15.11 1.95 -1.45
CA GLY A 103 -16.22 2.75 -1.96
C GLY A 103 -17.15 1.98 -2.90
N ALA A 104 -16.68 0.89 -3.53
CA ALA A 104 -17.52 0.05 -4.37
C ALA A 104 -18.72 -0.50 -3.59
N ASN A 105 -18.52 -0.98 -2.38
CA ASN A 105 -19.59 -1.48 -1.51
C ASN A 105 -20.56 -0.40 -1.05
N ASP A 106 -20.08 0.84 -0.88
CA ASP A 106 -20.96 2.00 -0.59
C ASP A 106 -21.93 2.21 -1.76
N ALA A 107 -21.39 2.25 -2.99
CA ALA A 107 -22.19 2.46 -4.18
C ALA A 107 -23.15 1.29 -4.47
N LEU A 108 -22.69 0.04 -4.35
CA LEU A 108 -23.51 -1.16 -4.56
C LEU A 108 -24.69 -1.22 -3.56
N ARG A 109 -24.52 -0.68 -2.37
CA ARG A 109 -25.57 -0.60 -1.33
C ARG A 109 -26.42 0.66 -1.40
N GLY A 110 -26.19 1.53 -2.40
CA GLY A 110 -26.92 2.78 -2.56
C GLY A 110 -26.68 3.79 -1.44
N LEU A 111 -25.52 3.74 -0.77
CA LEU A 111 -25.18 4.71 0.28
C LEU A 111 -24.96 6.10 -0.32
N PRO A 112 -25.20 7.18 0.43
CA PRO A 112 -25.05 8.53 -0.09
C PRO A 112 -23.62 8.84 -0.56
N LEU A 113 -23.45 9.28 -1.80
CA LEU A 113 -22.16 9.65 -2.36
C LEU A 113 -21.36 10.68 -1.53
N PRO A 114 -22.02 11.73 -0.94
CA PRO A 114 -21.30 12.63 -0.05
C PRO A 114 -20.66 11.93 1.15
N MET A 115 -21.33 10.95 1.76
CA MET A 115 -20.79 10.18 2.87
C MET A 115 -19.53 9.38 2.44
N THR A 116 -19.58 8.75 1.26
CA THR A 116 -18.42 8.05 0.67
C THR A 116 -17.26 9.00 0.47
N GLN A 117 -17.53 10.19 -0.08
CA GLN A 117 -16.50 11.23 -0.27
C GLN A 117 -15.88 11.68 1.04
N ASP A 118 -16.70 12.01 2.04
CA ASP A 118 -16.25 12.47 3.35
C ASP A 118 -15.40 11.40 4.07
N ASN A 119 -15.78 10.13 3.95
CA ASN A 119 -15.01 9.03 4.51
C ASN A 119 -13.65 8.86 3.81
N LEU A 120 -13.61 8.89 2.47
CA LEU A 120 -12.36 8.82 1.70
C LEU A 120 -11.44 10.01 2.04
N GLN A 121 -12.00 11.22 2.15
CA GLN A 121 -11.24 12.40 2.54
C GLN A 121 -10.70 12.28 3.96
N ALA A 122 -11.51 11.87 4.92
CA ALA A 122 -11.07 11.69 6.30
C ALA A 122 -9.96 10.64 6.43
N MET A 123 -10.07 9.52 5.71
CA MET A 123 -9.01 8.50 5.68
C MET A 123 -7.72 9.02 5.05
N THR A 124 -7.83 9.79 3.96
CA THR A 124 -6.68 10.40 3.29
C THR A 124 -5.94 11.35 4.23
N LEU A 125 -6.66 12.24 4.91
CA LEU A 125 -6.08 13.17 5.86
C LEU A 125 -5.42 12.44 7.03
N ALA A 126 -6.10 11.49 7.66
CA ALA A 126 -5.55 10.73 8.77
C ALA A 126 -4.25 9.98 8.41
N ALA A 127 -4.19 9.41 7.20
CA ALA A 127 -2.98 8.76 6.71
C ALA A 127 -1.84 9.78 6.48
N GLN A 128 -2.11 10.94 5.89
CA GLN A 128 -1.13 12.00 5.69
C GLN A 128 -0.63 12.60 7.01
N GLU A 129 -1.52 12.82 7.97
CA GLU A 129 -1.17 13.29 9.32
C GLU A 129 -0.26 12.29 10.06
N SER A 130 -0.39 11.00 9.77
CA SER A 130 0.53 9.99 10.30
C SER A 130 1.91 9.96 9.62
N GLY A 131 2.14 10.81 8.62
CA GLY A 131 3.37 10.89 7.82
C GLY A 131 3.40 9.97 6.60
N ALA A 132 2.31 9.26 6.29
CA ALA A 132 2.25 8.37 5.12
C ALA A 132 1.91 9.13 3.83
N LYS A 133 2.50 8.69 2.71
CA LYS A 133 1.98 9.01 1.38
C LYS A 133 0.66 8.26 1.17
N VAL A 134 -0.25 8.78 0.34
CA VAL A 134 -1.55 8.15 0.08
C VAL A 134 -1.73 7.89 -1.40
N LEU A 135 -2.19 6.68 -1.72
CA LEU A 135 -2.68 6.28 -3.03
C LEU A 135 -4.16 5.92 -2.91
N LEU A 136 -5.01 6.71 -3.54
CA LEU A 136 -6.41 6.37 -3.73
C LEU A 136 -6.57 5.49 -4.98
N ILE A 137 -7.36 4.44 -4.86
CA ILE A 137 -7.71 3.59 -5.98
C ILE A 137 -9.20 3.77 -6.27
N GLY A 138 -9.50 4.36 -7.43
CA GLY A 138 -10.85 4.63 -7.88
C GLY A 138 -11.54 3.41 -8.46
N MET A 139 -12.86 3.46 -8.44
CA MET A 139 -13.75 2.46 -9.01
C MET A 139 -14.79 3.11 -9.93
N GLN A 140 -15.36 2.30 -10.81
CA GLN A 140 -16.48 2.69 -11.66
C GLN A 140 -17.64 1.74 -11.42
N MET A 141 -18.85 2.25 -11.57
CA MET A 141 -20.05 1.43 -11.47
C MET A 141 -20.42 0.86 -12.84
N PRO A 142 -20.96 -0.38 -12.88
CA PRO A 142 -21.50 -0.95 -14.09
C PRO A 142 -22.60 -0.04 -14.71
N PRO A 143 -22.77 -0.05 -16.04
CA PRO A 143 -23.70 0.87 -16.73
C PRO A 143 -25.16 0.78 -16.27
N ASN A 144 -25.59 -0.38 -15.74
CA ASN A 144 -26.95 -0.61 -15.22
C ASN A 144 -27.28 0.19 -13.95
N TYR A 145 -26.30 0.84 -13.32
CA TYR A 145 -26.52 1.77 -12.19
C TYR A 145 -26.89 3.18 -12.62
N GLY A 146 -26.89 3.45 -13.94
CA GLY A 146 -27.16 4.75 -14.52
C GLY A 146 -25.89 5.60 -14.73
N GLN A 147 -25.85 6.25 -15.89
CA GLN A 147 -24.67 6.98 -16.34
C GLN A 147 -24.30 8.14 -15.40
N ASP A 148 -25.30 8.95 -14.98
CA ASP A 148 -25.08 10.10 -14.10
C ASP A 148 -24.53 9.65 -12.72
N TYR A 149 -25.13 8.62 -12.13
CA TYR A 149 -24.67 8.08 -10.85
C TYR A 149 -23.24 7.54 -10.95
N GLY A 150 -22.97 6.74 -11.99
CA GLY A 150 -21.63 6.18 -12.23
C GLY A 150 -20.56 7.27 -12.42
N ALA A 151 -20.87 8.31 -13.19
CA ALA A 151 -19.96 9.43 -13.39
C ALA A 151 -19.68 10.21 -12.11
N ARG A 152 -20.72 10.50 -11.32
CA ARG A 152 -20.58 11.16 -10.02
C ARG A 152 -19.78 10.32 -9.03
N PHE A 153 -20.02 9.01 -8.99
CA PHE A 153 -19.27 8.09 -8.14
C PHE A 153 -17.79 8.08 -8.51
N ALA A 154 -17.46 7.90 -9.80
CA ALA A 154 -16.06 7.89 -10.24
C ALA A 154 -15.35 9.22 -9.96
N ALA A 155 -16.05 10.35 -10.07
CA ALA A 155 -15.50 11.69 -9.81
C ALA A 155 -15.11 11.94 -8.34
N LEU A 156 -15.67 11.20 -7.37
CA LEU A 156 -15.34 11.35 -5.94
C LEU A 156 -13.84 11.17 -5.70
N TYR A 157 -13.26 10.13 -6.28
CA TYR A 157 -11.84 9.80 -6.08
C TYR A 157 -10.92 10.89 -6.61
N ALA A 158 -11.22 11.42 -7.81
CA ALA A 158 -10.46 12.51 -8.41
C ALA A 158 -10.58 13.79 -7.57
N THR A 159 -11.76 14.06 -7.03
CA THR A 159 -12.01 15.23 -6.17
C THR A 159 -11.19 15.12 -4.89
N VAL A 160 -11.29 13.99 -4.18
CA VAL A 160 -10.54 13.78 -2.93
C VAL A 160 -9.04 13.80 -3.18
N ALA A 161 -8.56 13.12 -4.23
CA ALA A 161 -7.15 13.11 -4.59
C ALA A 161 -6.60 14.52 -4.86
N LYS A 162 -7.33 15.31 -5.65
CA LYS A 162 -6.94 16.67 -6.01
C LYS A 162 -6.88 17.60 -4.79
N VAL A 163 -7.93 17.59 -3.95
CA VAL A 163 -8.02 18.46 -2.76
C VAL A 163 -6.89 18.14 -1.78
N ASN A 164 -6.59 16.87 -1.56
CA ASN A 164 -5.60 16.44 -0.57
C ASN A 164 -4.21 16.17 -1.17
N LYS A 165 -3.99 16.48 -2.45
CA LYS A 165 -2.71 16.20 -3.16
C LYS A 165 -2.26 14.73 -3.00
N ALA A 166 -3.21 13.81 -2.96
CA ALA A 166 -2.96 12.37 -2.93
C ALA A 166 -2.78 11.82 -4.34
N ALA A 167 -2.05 10.72 -4.47
CA ALA A 167 -1.95 10.02 -5.74
C ALA A 167 -3.26 9.27 -6.04
N LEU A 168 -3.54 9.04 -7.32
CA LEU A 168 -4.75 8.39 -7.78
C LEU A 168 -4.46 7.38 -8.89
N VAL A 169 -5.00 6.17 -8.76
CA VAL A 169 -5.31 5.27 -9.86
C VAL A 169 -6.79 5.45 -10.18
N PRO A 170 -7.17 6.00 -11.32
CA PRO A 170 -8.57 6.39 -11.57
C PRO A 170 -9.54 5.22 -11.60
N PHE A 171 -9.08 4.05 -12.07
CA PHE A 171 -9.91 2.86 -12.17
C PHE A 171 -9.08 1.59 -11.95
N LEU A 172 -9.37 0.86 -10.87
CA LEU A 172 -8.68 -0.39 -10.51
C LEU A 172 -8.81 -1.45 -11.62
N LEU A 173 -10.03 -1.61 -12.16
CA LEU A 173 -10.39 -2.67 -13.10
C LEU A 173 -10.28 -2.24 -14.57
N LYS A 174 -9.44 -1.26 -14.87
CA LYS A 174 -9.15 -0.87 -16.26
C LYS A 174 -8.64 -2.10 -17.03
N ASP A 175 -9.10 -2.26 -18.26
CA ASP A 175 -8.81 -3.41 -19.15
C ASP A 175 -9.27 -4.78 -18.62
N VAL A 176 -9.87 -4.82 -17.42
CA VAL A 176 -10.51 -5.99 -16.81
C VAL A 176 -12.02 -5.92 -16.98
N ALA A 177 -12.63 -4.81 -16.56
CA ALA A 177 -14.09 -4.63 -16.63
C ALA A 177 -14.56 -3.97 -17.93
N ASP A 178 -13.73 -3.16 -18.56
CA ASP A 178 -14.00 -2.39 -19.77
C ASP A 178 -13.26 -2.93 -21.02
N GLY A 179 -12.50 -4.01 -20.86
CA GLY A 179 -11.79 -4.69 -21.94
C GLY A 179 -12.66 -5.68 -22.72
N PRO A 180 -12.21 -6.12 -23.92
CA PRO A 180 -12.95 -7.05 -24.78
C PRO A 180 -13.15 -8.43 -24.16
N ASP A 181 -12.25 -8.86 -23.28
CA ASP A 181 -12.29 -10.17 -22.61
C ASP A 181 -12.93 -10.14 -21.22
N SER A 182 -13.63 -9.05 -20.87
CA SER A 182 -14.16 -8.82 -19.51
C SER A 182 -14.97 -10.01 -18.98
N ALA A 183 -15.81 -10.65 -19.82
CA ALA A 183 -16.61 -11.80 -19.40
C ALA A 183 -15.79 -13.00 -18.88
N ARG A 184 -14.53 -13.14 -19.32
CA ARG A 184 -13.62 -14.25 -18.94
C ARG A 184 -12.78 -13.93 -17.71
N LEU A 185 -12.75 -12.67 -17.27
CA LEU A 185 -11.89 -12.17 -16.19
C LEU A 185 -12.62 -12.08 -14.84
N PHE A 186 -13.90 -12.40 -14.81
CA PHE A 186 -14.71 -12.40 -13.58
C PHE A 186 -15.05 -13.82 -13.13
N GLN A 187 -15.32 -13.94 -11.83
CA GLN A 187 -15.90 -15.14 -11.22
C GLN A 187 -17.38 -15.30 -11.68
N ASN A 188 -18.01 -16.41 -11.32
CA ASN A 188 -19.40 -16.70 -11.70
C ASN A 188 -20.41 -15.64 -11.21
N ASP A 189 -20.07 -14.90 -10.17
CA ASP A 189 -20.89 -13.80 -9.64
C ASP A 189 -20.86 -12.54 -10.50
N ARG A 190 -19.94 -12.44 -11.48
CA ARG A 190 -19.74 -11.30 -12.39
C ARG A 190 -19.43 -9.97 -11.69
N ILE A 191 -18.98 -10.04 -10.45
CA ILE A 191 -18.62 -8.90 -9.61
C ILE A 191 -17.12 -8.95 -9.27
N HIS A 192 -16.65 -10.12 -8.85
CA HIS A 192 -15.27 -10.28 -8.41
C HIS A 192 -14.38 -10.80 -9.55
N PRO A 193 -13.23 -10.17 -9.80
CA PRO A 193 -12.24 -10.67 -10.73
C PRO A 193 -11.75 -12.08 -10.34
N ASN A 194 -11.47 -12.92 -11.34
CA ASN A 194 -10.85 -14.21 -11.12
C ASN A 194 -9.32 -14.11 -11.12
N GLU A 195 -8.62 -15.20 -10.87
CA GLU A 195 -7.15 -15.21 -10.78
C GLU A 195 -6.45 -14.63 -12.01
N ALA A 196 -6.98 -14.85 -13.22
CA ALA A 196 -6.40 -14.36 -14.48
C ALA A 196 -6.43 -12.82 -14.60
N ALA A 197 -7.34 -12.15 -13.91
CA ALA A 197 -7.46 -10.69 -13.91
C ALA A 197 -6.40 -9.99 -13.03
N HIS A 198 -5.93 -10.63 -11.97
CA HIS A 198 -5.11 -9.95 -10.96
C HIS A 198 -3.75 -9.46 -11.46
N PRO A 199 -3.06 -10.08 -12.42
CA PRO A 199 -1.88 -9.48 -13.07
C PRO A 199 -2.19 -8.17 -13.79
N LEU A 200 -3.36 -8.05 -14.45
CA LEU A 200 -3.79 -6.81 -15.11
C LEU A 200 -4.10 -5.73 -14.06
N ILE A 201 -4.81 -6.10 -12.99
CA ILE A 201 -5.08 -5.19 -11.86
C ILE A 201 -3.76 -4.67 -11.28
N LEU A 202 -2.79 -5.54 -11.04
CA LEU A 202 -1.47 -5.09 -10.58
C LEU A 202 -0.81 -4.11 -11.56
N ASN A 203 -0.90 -4.35 -12.86
CA ASN A 203 -0.32 -3.45 -13.86
C ASN A 203 -0.96 -2.06 -13.82
N ASN A 204 -2.25 -1.95 -13.47
CA ASN A 204 -2.92 -0.66 -13.28
C ASN A 204 -2.40 0.11 -12.07
N VAL A 205 -2.05 -0.59 -11.00
CA VAL A 205 -1.64 0.01 -9.71
C VAL A 205 -0.13 0.24 -9.63
N TRP A 206 0.65 -0.66 -10.23
CA TRP A 206 2.10 -0.72 -10.05
C TRP A 206 2.87 0.58 -10.34
N PRO A 207 2.60 1.32 -11.45
CA PRO A 207 3.33 2.55 -11.74
C PRO A 207 3.22 3.60 -10.63
N ALA A 208 2.02 3.73 -10.05
CA ALA A 208 1.77 4.67 -8.96
C ALA A 208 2.47 4.22 -7.67
N VAL A 209 2.37 2.95 -7.31
CA VAL A 209 3.04 2.39 -6.13
C VAL A 209 4.54 2.56 -6.24
N LYS A 210 5.15 2.16 -7.37
CA LYS A 210 6.60 2.28 -7.59
C LYS A 210 7.10 3.72 -7.42
N LYS A 211 6.36 4.70 -7.94
CA LYS A 211 6.68 6.13 -7.80
C LYS A 211 6.59 6.62 -6.35
N LEU A 212 5.66 6.07 -5.55
CA LEU A 212 5.43 6.53 -4.18
C LEU A 212 6.37 5.89 -3.17
N ILE A 213 6.89 4.71 -3.47
CA ILE A 213 7.75 3.95 -2.55
C ILE A 213 9.25 4.21 -2.83
N ALA A 214 9.56 4.70 -4.02
CA ALA A 214 10.89 5.24 -4.35
C ALA A 214 11.10 6.56 -3.57
#